data_ebb22c9780076a77f28a86461201fb15
#
_entry.id   ebb22c9780076a77f28a86461201fb15
#
_cell.length_a   1.000
_cell.length_b   1.000
_cell.length_c   1.000
_cell.angle_alpha   90.00
_cell.angle_beta   90.00
_cell.angle_gamma   90.00
#
_symmetry.space_group_name_H-M   'P 1'
#
loop_
_entity.id
_entity.type
_entity.pdbx_description
1 polymer ?
#
loop_
_entity_poly.entity_id
_entity_poly.type
_entity_poly.pdbx_seq_one_letter_code
_entity_poly.pdbx_strand_id
1 'polypeptide(L)'
;MLSVRCYNPAMSKARAKKIKLLLLDVDGVMTDGTIYFVPSSGAPGSSEDMVEVKGFNAHDGASFSLARLGGIKTGIITKRTSETVRLRARDLKIEHVYQGVANKLTAFREILQKENLKPEEAAFVGDDIIDLPVMRNCGLAFAVANAREDVKDEAHVITDHRGGEGAVRDAVEYILKAQGSLARCIDAYLSDHTPTEDKHQ
;
A
#
# COMPACT_ATOMS: atom_id res chain seq x y z
N MET A 1 0.93 11.76 -30.60
CA MET A 1 0.71 10.30 -30.67
C MET A 1 0.93 9.78 -29.27
N LEU A 2 -0.14 9.59 -28.50
CA LEU A 2 -0.11 8.96 -27.18
C LEU A 2 0.10 7.47 -27.41
N SER A 3 1.23 6.94 -26.94
CA SER A 3 1.54 5.52 -26.96
C SER A 3 0.63 4.85 -25.94
N VAL A 4 -0.41 4.17 -26.40
CA VAL A 4 -1.19 3.23 -25.58
C VAL A 4 -0.22 2.14 -25.16
N ARG A 5 0.29 2.18 -23.91
CA ARG A 5 1.05 1.06 -23.34
C ARG A 5 0.10 -0.13 -23.22
N CYS A 6 0.27 -1.11 -24.07
CA CYS A 6 -0.48 -2.35 -23.97
C CYS A 6 -0.21 -3.00 -22.62
N TYR A 7 -1.21 -3.00 -21.76
CA TYR A 7 -1.23 -3.84 -20.56
C TYR A 7 -0.95 -5.30 -20.98
N ASN A 8 0.20 -5.82 -20.59
CA ASN A 8 0.56 -7.22 -20.85
C ASN A 8 0.50 -8.01 -19.52
N PRO A 9 -0.58 -8.76 -19.26
CA PRO A 9 -0.76 -9.50 -18.01
C PRO A 9 0.35 -10.51 -17.71
N ALA A 10 0.93 -11.12 -18.75
CA ALA A 10 2.03 -12.09 -18.59
C ALA A 10 3.30 -11.41 -18.07
N MET A 11 3.61 -10.22 -18.59
CA MET A 11 4.76 -9.44 -18.13
C MET A 11 4.56 -8.95 -16.70
N SER A 12 3.37 -8.48 -16.34
CA SER A 12 3.07 -8.01 -14.98
C SER A 12 3.17 -9.15 -13.96
N LYS A 13 2.69 -10.37 -14.30
CA LYS A 13 2.87 -11.56 -13.45
C LYS A 13 4.35 -11.94 -13.28
N ALA A 14 5.15 -11.86 -14.36
CA ALA A 14 6.59 -12.13 -14.27
C ALA A 14 7.32 -11.13 -13.36
N ARG A 15 6.92 -9.85 -13.37
CA ARG A 15 7.40 -8.82 -12.44
C ARG A 15 6.98 -9.14 -11.00
N ALA A 16 5.71 -9.46 -10.77
CA ALA A 16 5.16 -9.76 -9.45
C ALA A 16 5.89 -10.91 -8.73
N LYS A 17 6.38 -11.91 -9.47
CA LYS A 17 7.18 -13.01 -8.91
C LYS A 17 8.47 -12.58 -8.24
N LYS A 18 9.01 -11.41 -8.58
CA LYS A 18 10.29 -10.91 -8.05
C LYS A 18 10.11 -9.99 -6.83
N ILE A 19 8.88 -9.58 -6.52
CA ILE A 19 8.60 -8.57 -5.50
C ILE A 19 8.87 -9.12 -4.11
N LYS A 20 9.64 -8.35 -3.35
CA LYS A 20 9.98 -8.59 -1.94
C LYS A 20 9.57 -7.42 -1.04
N LEU A 21 9.29 -6.26 -1.64
CA LEU A 21 8.90 -5.03 -0.95
C LEU A 21 7.71 -4.39 -1.67
N LEU A 22 6.65 -4.08 -0.90
CA LEU A 22 5.50 -3.33 -1.38
C LEU A 22 5.45 -1.99 -0.67
N LEU A 23 5.55 -0.91 -1.43
CA LEU A 23 5.45 0.46 -0.95
C LEU A 23 4.16 1.09 -1.45
N LEU A 24 3.58 1.96 -0.64
CA LEU A 24 2.25 2.53 -0.84
C LEU A 24 2.29 4.05 -0.62
N ASP A 25 1.51 4.81 -1.39
CA ASP A 25 1.02 6.09 -0.91
C ASP A 25 -0.06 5.86 0.15
N VAL A 26 -0.51 6.90 0.80
CA VAL A 26 -1.55 6.84 1.84
C VAL A 26 -2.86 7.44 1.36
N ASP A 27 -2.86 8.75 1.04
CA ASP A 27 -4.07 9.47 0.67
C ASP A 27 -4.48 9.09 -0.77
N GLY A 28 -5.66 8.50 -0.93
CA GLY A 28 -6.14 7.98 -2.21
C GLY A 28 -5.73 6.52 -2.51
N VAL A 29 -4.86 5.90 -1.69
CA VAL A 29 -4.44 4.50 -1.81
C VAL A 29 -4.90 3.68 -0.59
N MET A 30 -4.39 3.98 0.61
CA MET A 30 -4.82 3.33 1.85
C MET A 30 -6.13 3.93 2.40
N THR A 31 -6.45 5.13 1.95
CA THR A 31 -7.69 5.87 2.24
C THR A 31 -8.40 6.21 0.93
N ASP A 32 -9.61 6.74 1.02
CA ASP A 32 -10.37 7.26 -0.14
C ASP A 32 -9.83 8.60 -0.69
N GLY A 33 -8.78 9.17 -0.05
CA GLY A 33 -8.20 10.47 -0.39
C GLY A 33 -8.94 11.66 0.20
N THR A 34 -10.06 11.46 0.90
CA THR A 34 -10.80 12.53 1.58
C THR A 34 -10.08 12.94 2.86
N ILE A 35 -9.97 14.24 3.09
CA ILE A 35 -9.37 14.81 4.28
C ILE A 35 -10.47 15.39 5.15
N TYR A 36 -10.68 14.77 6.32
CA TYR A 36 -11.65 15.23 7.31
C TYR A 36 -10.93 15.98 8.43
N PHE A 37 -11.47 17.12 8.81
CA PHE A 37 -11.07 17.84 10.03
C PHE A 37 -12.26 17.93 10.96
N VAL A 38 -12.06 17.51 12.21
CA VAL A 38 -13.09 17.57 13.25
C VAL A 38 -12.54 18.37 14.44
N PRO A 39 -13.36 19.16 15.16
CA PRO A 39 -12.95 19.84 16.37
C PRO A 39 -12.47 18.84 17.44
N SER A 40 -11.36 19.11 18.09
CA SER A 40 -10.82 18.26 19.18
C SER A 40 -11.55 18.48 20.51
N SER A 41 -12.16 19.64 20.70
CA SER A 41 -13.00 19.97 21.85
C SER A 41 -14.32 20.55 21.37
N GLY A 42 -15.42 20.32 22.10
CA GLY A 42 -16.76 20.76 21.71
C GLY A 42 -17.00 22.28 21.67
N ALA A 43 -15.95 23.10 21.80
CA ALA A 43 -16.02 24.55 21.69
C ALA A 43 -15.59 24.99 20.28
N PRO A 44 -16.43 25.70 19.49
CA PRO A 44 -16.03 26.20 18.18
C PRO A 44 -15.10 27.39 18.32
N GLY A 45 -13.95 27.41 17.66
CA GLY A 45 -13.31 28.68 17.50
C GLY A 45 -11.88 28.80 17.02
N SER A 46 -10.98 27.82 17.09
CA SER A 46 -9.65 28.00 16.53
C SER A 46 -9.26 26.88 15.57
N SER A 47 -8.49 27.19 14.53
CA SER A 47 -7.93 26.19 13.61
C SER A 47 -6.92 25.27 14.31
N GLU A 48 -6.46 25.62 15.50
CA GLU A 48 -5.52 24.84 16.31
C GLU A 48 -6.19 23.68 17.04
N ASP A 49 -7.53 23.71 17.15
CA ASP A 49 -8.33 22.67 17.81
C ASP A 49 -8.87 21.60 16.83
N MET A 50 -8.40 21.57 15.60
CA MET A 50 -8.85 20.60 14.58
C MET A 50 -7.98 19.35 14.56
N VAL A 51 -8.62 18.18 14.57
CA VAL A 51 -7.96 16.88 14.44
C VAL A 51 -8.26 16.29 13.06
N GLU A 52 -7.21 15.83 12.37
CA GLU A 52 -7.37 15.11 11.12
C GLU A 52 -7.88 13.70 11.39
N VAL A 53 -8.94 13.32 10.69
CA VAL A 53 -9.52 11.97 10.72
C VAL A 53 -9.36 11.33 9.35
N LYS A 54 -8.94 10.06 9.34
CA LYS A 54 -8.79 9.23 8.12
C LYS A 54 -9.51 7.90 8.30
N GLY A 55 -10.23 7.48 7.26
CA GLY A 55 -10.81 6.14 7.17
C GLY A 55 -9.84 5.15 6.54
N PHE A 56 -9.64 4.00 7.18
CA PHE A 56 -8.87 2.89 6.65
C PHE A 56 -9.75 1.66 6.48
N ASN A 57 -9.60 0.95 5.38
CA ASN A 57 -10.35 -0.25 5.10
C ASN A 57 -9.82 -1.46 5.89
N ALA A 58 -10.75 -2.26 6.45
CA ALA A 58 -10.39 -3.45 7.22
C ALA A 58 -9.80 -4.56 6.33
N HIS A 59 -10.30 -4.72 5.09
CA HIS A 59 -9.77 -5.70 4.15
C HIS A 59 -8.33 -5.38 3.76
N ASP A 60 -8.03 -4.09 3.53
CA ASP A 60 -6.65 -3.63 3.29
C ASP A 60 -5.78 -3.92 4.51
N GLY A 61 -6.30 -3.69 5.73
CA GLY A 61 -5.57 -4.00 6.97
C GLY A 61 -5.14 -5.46 7.08
N ALA A 62 -6.03 -6.41 6.78
CA ALA A 62 -5.73 -7.84 6.80
C ALA A 62 -4.64 -8.23 5.78
N SER A 63 -4.54 -7.52 4.66
CA SER A 63 -3.57 -7.81 3.61
C SER A 63 -2.12 -7.63 4.05
N PHE A 64 -1.82 -6.72 4.98
CA PHE A 64 -0.47 -6.55 5.54
C PHE A 64 0.01 -7.80 6.28
N SER A 65 -0.90 -8.51 6.98
CA SER A 65 -0.57 -9.81 7.58
C SER A 65 -0.28 -10.86 6.53
N LEU A 66 -1.05 -10.92 5.44
CA LEU A 66 -0.79 -11.83 4.33
C LEU A 66 0.53 -11.52 3.63
N ALA A 67 0.85 -10.24 3.40
CA ALA A 67 2.13 -9.82 2.84
C ALA A 67 3.30 -10.33 3.70
N ARG A 68 3.24 -10.11 5.01
CA ARG A 68 4.25 -10.58 5.96
C ARG A 68 4.39 -12.11 5.97
N LEU A 69 3.28 -12.85 5.96
CA LEU A 69 3.28 -14.33 5.86
C LEU A 69 3.86 -14.81 4.52
N GLY A 70 3.73 -14.01 3.48
CA GLY A 70 4.34 -14.24 2.17
C GLY A 70 5.80 -13.82 2.07
N GLY A 71 6.37 -13.23 3.12
CA GLY A 71 7.75 -12.72 3.12
C GLY A 71 7.92 -11.40 2.36
N ILE A 72 6.84 -10.66 2.14
CA ILE A 72 6.86 -9.34 1.50
C ILE A 72 6.89 -8.29 2.59
N LYS A 73 7.95 -7.46 2.60
CA LYS A 73 8.05 -6.28 3.45
C LYS A 73 7.12 -5.18 2.95
N THR A 74 6.66 -4.33 3.87
CA THR A 74 5.73 -3.25 3.52
C THR A 74 6.23 -1.91 4.00
N GLY A 75 5.84 -0.84 3.27
CA GLY A 75 6.16 0.51 3.66
C GLY A 75 5.20 1.54 3.07
N ILE A 76 5.20 2.72 3.66
CA ILE A 76 4.45 3.88 3.17
C ILE A 76 5.40 5.05 2.89
N ILE A 77 5.11 5.77 1.81
CA ILE A 77 5.81 7.01 1.43
C ILE A 77 4.76 8.06 1.12
N THR A 78 4.52 9.00 2.02
CA THR A 78 3.50 10.02 1.86
C THR A 78 4.07 11.44 2.05
N LYS A 79 3.50 12.39 1.30
CA LYS A 79 3.86 13.80 1.39
C LYS A 79 3.35 14.45 2.68
N ARG A 80 2.25 13.98 3.23
CA ARG A 80 1.63 14.52 4.44
C ARG A 80 2.25 13.88 5.70
N THR A 81 2.20 14.63 6.81
CA THR A 81 2.49 14.10 8.14
C THR A 81 1.18 14.00 8.91
N SER A 82 0.88 12.83 9.45
CA SER A 82 -0.36 12.53 10.16
C SER A 82 -0.11 11.55 11.29
N GLU A 83 -0.54 11.90 12.49
CA GLU A 83 -0.47 11.02 13.65
C GLU A 83 -1.36 9.77 13.46
N THR A 84 -2.53 9.95 12.83
CA THR A 84 -3.44 8.85 12.50
C THR A 84 -2.76 7.80 11.61
N VAL A 85 -1.98 8.25 10.62
CA VAL A 85 -1.19 7.37 9.76
C VAL A 85 -0.10 6.64 10.56
N ARG A 86 0.59 7.35 11.47
CA ARG A 86 1.61 6.75 12.33
C ARG A 86 1.03 5.64 13.21
N LEU A 87 -0.11 5.90 13.85
CA LEU A 87 -0.81 4.90 14.66
C LEU A 87 -1.24 3.69 13.82
N ARG A 88 -1.83 3.92 12.65
CA ARG A 88 -2.27 2.85 11.77
C ARG A 88 -1.11 2.01 11.25
N ALA A 89 -0.02 2.63 10.87
CA ALA A 89 1.19 1.93 10.42
C ALA A 89 1.77 1.01 11.52
N ARG A 90 1.78 1.48 12.77
CA ARG A 90 2.19 0.69 13.93
C ARG A 90 1.28 -0.53 14.12
N ASP A 91 -0.03 -0.35 14.08
CA ASP A 91 -1.02 -1.42 14.27
C ASP A 91 -0.89 -2.50 13.19
N LEU A 92 -0.64 -2.09 11.94
CA LEU A 92 -0.45 -2.96 10.80
C LEU A 92 0.96 -3.56 10.73
N LYS A 93 1.89 -3.13 11.61
CA LYS A 93 3.29 -3.54 11.64
C LYS A 93 4.01 -3.24 10.31
N ILE A 94 3.75 -2.06 9.74
CA ILE A 94 4.42 -1.60 8.52
C ILE A 94 5.87 -1.25 8.87
N GLU A 95 6.84 -1.81 8.13
CA GLU A 95 8.27 -1.72 8.47
C GLU A 95 8.88 -0.35 8.12
N HIS A 96 8.42 0.26 7.02
CA HIS A 96 8.93 1.54 6.55
C HIS A 96 7.85 2.61 6.58
N VAL A 97 8.05 3.65 7.39
CA VAL A 97 7.09 4.75 7.54
C VAL A 97 7.78 6.07 7.23
N TYR A 98 7.58 6.57 6.02
CA TYR A 98 8.13 7.82 5.52
C TYR A 98 7.01 8.84 5.32
N GLN A 99 6.88 9.79 6.22
CA GLN A 99 5.91 10.88 6.18
C GLN A 99 6.60 12.23 5.95
N GLY A 100 5.87 13.22 5.45
CA GLY A 100 6.41 14.56 5.19
C GLY A 100 7.42 14.60 4.04
N VAL A 101 7.36 13.61 3.13
CA VAL A 101 8.37 13.43 2.09
C VAL A 101 8.11 14.37 0.92
N ALA A 102 9.03 15.29 0.67
CA ALA A 102 8.93 16.20 -0.47
C ALA A 102 9.19 15.48 -1.82
N ASN A 103 10.10 14.49 -1.82
CA ASN A 103 10.46 13.72 -3.01
C ASN A 103 10.37 12.21 -2.71
N LYS A 104 9.28 11.58 -3.16
CA LYS A 104 9.02 10.15 -2.94
C LYS A 104 10.11 9.24 -3.54
N LEU A 105 10.73 9.63 -4.65
CA LEU A 105 11.78 8.82 -5.29
C LEU A 105 13.06 8.76 -4.41
N THR A 106 13.38 9.81 -3.68
CA THR A 106 14.50 9.80 -2.73
C THR A 106 14.23 8.80 -1.61
N ALA A 107 13.06 8.87 -0.97
CA ALA A 107 12.68 7.92 0.07
C ALA A 107 12.64 6.47 -0.45
N PHE A 108 12.13 6.25 -1.66
CA PHE A 108 12.14 4.95 -2.32
C PHE A 108 13.57 4.38 -2.42
N ARG A 109 14.52 5.18 -2.91
CA ARG A 109 15.93 4.76 -3.04
C ARG A 109 16.60 4.47 -1.70
N GLU A 110 16.30 5.26 -0.67
CA GLU A 110 16.79 5.03 0.69
C GLU A 110 16.27 3.71 1.26
N ILE A 111 14.99 3.39 1.05
CA ILE A 111 14.41 2.13 1.51
C ILE A 111 15.06 0.95 0.78
N LEU A 112 15.23 1.03 -0.54
CA LEU A 112 15.92 -0.01 -1.30
C LEU A 112 17.34 -0.26 -0.80
N GLN A 113 18.08 0.81 -0.50
CA GLN A 113 19.43 0.70 0.06
C GLN A 113 19.42 0.03 1.43
N LYS A 114 18.51 0.42 2.33
CA LYS A 114 18.37 -0.20 3.67
C LYS A 114 18.05 -1.69 3.59
N GLU A 115 17.23 -2.08 2.62
CA GLU A 115 16.80 -3.46 2.44
C GLU A 115 17.76 -4.28 1.55
N ASN A 116 18.79 -3.65 0.97
CA ASN A 116 19.69 -4.25 -0.01
C ASN A 116 18.91 -4.89 -1.18
N LEU A 117 17.89 -4.18 -1.69
CA LEU A 117 17.04 -4.60 -2.78
C LEU A 117 17.31 -3.80 -4.05
N LYS A 118 17.06 -4.44 -5.20
CA LYS A 118 17.07 -3.79 -6.50
C LYS A 118 15.68 -3.20 -6.79
N PRO A 119 15.58 -2.16 -7.63
CA PRO A 119 14.29 -1.59 -8.03
C PRO A 119 13.29 -2.62 -8.56
N GLU A 120 13.76 -3.66 -9.26
CA GLU A 120 12.93 -4.73 -9.83
C GLU A 120 12.28 -5.63 -8.77
N GLU A 121 12.73 -5.55 -7.52
CA GLU A 121 12.23 -6.34 -6.39
C GLU A 121 11.22 -5.56 -5.54
N ALA A 122 10.95 -4.30 -5.90
CA ALA A 122 9.99 -3.45 -5.22
C ALA A 122 8.77 -3.15 -6.09
N ALA A 123 7.60 -3.15 -5.46
CA ALA A 123 6.35 -2.65 -6.04
C ALA A 123 5.94 -1.34 -5.38
N PHE A 124 5.16 -0.54 -6.11
CA PHE A 124 4.58 0.69 -5.60
C PHE A 124 3.11 0.81 -6.02
N VAL A 125 2.26 1.26 -5.09
CA VAL A 125 0.85 1.58 -5.35
C VAL A 125 0.67 3.09 -5.21
N GLY A 126 0.13 3.71 -6.25
CA GLY A 126 -0.12 5.15 -6.30
C GLY A 126 -1.46 5.52 -6.93
N ASP A 127 -1.85 6.78 -6.79
CA ASP A 127 -3.10 7.33 -7.35
C ASP A 127 -2.92 8.66 -8.09
N ASP A 128 -1.87 9.42 -7.80
CA ASP A 128 -1.68 10.77 -8.32
C ASP A 128 -0.28 10.99 -8.93
N ILE A 129 -0.12 12.08 -9.66
CA ILE A 129 1.10 12.43 -10.42
C ILE A 129 2.36 12.48 -9.55
N ILE A 130 2.23 12.73 -8.26
CA ILE A 130 3.35 12.74 -7.30
C ILE A 130 3.97 11.35 -7.10
N ASP A 131 3.28 10.28 -7.50
CA ASP A 131 3.71 8.88 -7.43
C ASP A 131 4.49 8.45 -8.66
N LEU A 132 4.27 9.11 -9.79
CA LEU A 132 4.89 8.75 -11.08
C LEU A 132 6.41 8.58 -11.00
N PRO A 133 7.17 9.44 -10.28
CA PRO A 133 8.61 9.24 -10.18
C PRO A 133 9.01 7.90 -9.57
N VAL A 134 8.23 7.36 -8.60
CA VAL A 134 8.49 6.04 -8.02
C VAL A 134 7.98 4.95 -8.96
N MET A 135 6.77 5.09 -9.49
CA MET A 135 6.14 4.10 -10.37
C MET A 135 6.99 3.80 -11.61
N ARG A 136 7.65 4.82 -12.17
CA ARG A 136 8.57 4.69 -13.31
C ARG A 136 9.89 3.99 -12.96
N ASN A 137 10.24 3.93 -11.69
CA ASN A 137 11.52 3.41 -11.20
C ASN A 137 11.39 2.11 -10.39
N CYS A 138 10.19 1.59 -10.14
CA CYS A 138 9.97 0.33 -9.44
C CYS A 138 9.78 -0.85 -10.41
N GLY A 139 9.88 -2.07 -9.87
CA GLY A 139 9.70 -3.30 -10.65
C GLY A 139 8.26 -3.54 -11.06
N LEU A 140 7.29 -3.18 -10.20
CA LEU A 140 5.86 -3.37 -10.45
C LEU A 140 5.08 -2.18 -9.91
N ALA A 141 4.50 -1.39 -10.81
CA ALA A 141 3.65 -0.26 -10.47
C ALA A 141 2.17 -0.64 -10.53
N PHE A 142 1.45 -0.33 -9.46
CA PHE A 142 -0.01 -0.42 -9.39
C PHE A 142 -0.63 0.97 -9.38
N ALA A 143 -1.71 1.16 -10.12
CA ALA A 143 -2.62 2.28 -9.95
C ALA A 143 -3.92 1.79 -9.31
N VAL A 144 -4.46 2.52 -8.34
CA VAL A 144 -5.79 2.21 -7.81
C VAL A 144 -6.88 2.49 -8.85
N ALA A 145 -8.05 1.84 -8.76
CA ALA A 145 -9.11 1.95 -9.76
C ALA A 145 -9.56 3.39 -10.02
N ASN A 146 -9.51 4.26 -9.01
CA ASN A 146 -9.86 5.68 -9.09
C ASN A 146 -8.65 6.62 -9.26
N ALA A 147 -7.46 6.10 -9.56
CA ALA A 147 -6.29 6.92 -9.85
C ALA A 147 -6.51 7.84 -11.06
N ARG A 148 -5.71 8.89 -11.16
CA ARG A 148 -5.72 9.78 -12.33
C ARG A 148 -5.31 8.99 -13.58
N GLU A 149 -5.85 9.36 -14.75
CA GLU A 149 -5.57 8.64 -16.00
C GLU A 149 -4.08 8.61 -16.32
N ASP A 150 -3.35 9.72 -16.13
CA ASP A 150 -1.90 9.77 -16.33
C ASP A 150 -1.14 8.73 -15.48
N VAL A 151 -1.68 8.40 -14.30
CA VAL A 151 -1.10 7.39 -13.39
C VAL A 151 -1.43 5.98 -13.86
N LYS A 152 -2.66 5.75 -14.31
CA LYS A 152 -3.08 4.47 -14.90
C LYS A 152 -2.28 4.12 -16.15
N ASP A 153 -1.99 5.11 -16.99
CA ASP A 153 -1.20 4.93 -18.21
C ASP A 153 0.24 4.46 -17.92
N GLU A 154 0.79 4.81 -16.77
CA GLU A 154 2.14 4.41 -16.33
C GLU A 154 2.15 3.13 -15.48
N ALA A 155 0.99 2.64 -15.07
CA ALA A 155 0.87 1.45 -14.23
C ALA A 155 1.07 0.16 -15.03
N HIS A 156 1.61 -0.86 -14.36
CA HIS A 156 1.67 -2.22 -14.88
C HIS A 156 0.38 -3.00 -14.58
N VAL A 157 -0.32 -2.61 -13.52
CA VAL A 157 -1.58 -3.22 -13.05
C VAL A 157 -2.47 -2.12 -12.49
N ILE A 158 -3.76 -2.15 -12.84
CA ILE A 158 -4.80 -1.34 -12.20
C ILE A 158 -5.55 -2.26 -11.25
N THR A 159 -5.78 -1.83 -9.99
CA THR A 159 -6.54 -2.61 -9.01
C THR A 159 -8.01 -2.65 -9.37
N ASP A 160 -8.73 -3.68 -8.94
CA ASP A 160 -10.18 -3.79 -9.15
C ASP A 160 -10.94 -2.82 -8.24
N HIS A 161 -10.43 -2.58 -7.02
CA HIS A 161 -11.01 -1.68 -6.04
C HIS A 161 -10.35 -0.30 -6.04
N ARG A 162 -11.10 0.68 -5.54
CA ARG A 162 -10.63 2.06 -5.32
C ARG A 162 -9.74 2.12 -4.08
N GLY A 163 -8.92 3.18 -4.01
CA GLY A 163 -8.18 3.49 -2.78
C GLY A 163 -9.12 3.61 -1.57
N GLY A 164 -8.71 3.03 -0.44
CA GLY A 164 -9.54 2.94 0.76
C GLY A 164 -10.71 1.96 0.69
N GLU A 165 -10.86 1.20 -0.39
CA GLU A 165 -11.96 0.26 -0.60
C GLU A 165 -11.49 -1.18 -0.89
N GLY A 166 -10.21 -1.48 -0.69
CA GLY A 166 -9.63 -2.80 -0.94
C GLY A 166 -8.49 -2.84 -1.96
N ALA A 167 -8.05 -1.69 -2.48
CA ALA A 167 -6.99 -1.63 -3.49
C ALA A 167 -5.65 -2.18 -3.01
N VAL A 168 -5.29 -1.96 -1.74
CA VAL A 168 -4.07 -2.54 -1.15
C VAL A 168 -4.18 -4.05 -1.08
N ARG A 169 -5.36 -4.56 -0.74
CA ARG A 169 -5.65 -6.00 -0.74
C ARG A 169 -5.46 -6.61 -2.12
N ASP A 170 -5.97 -5.97 -3.17
CA ASP A 170 -5.79 -6.41 -4.56
C ASP A 170 -4.31 -6.51 -4.92
N ALA A 171 -3.51 -5.49 -4.60
CA ALA A 171 -2.09 -5.46 -4.91
C ALA A 171 -1.32 -6.59 -4.20
N VAL A 172 -1.56 -6.80 -2.91
CA VAL A 172 -0.96 -7.89 -2.12
C VAL A 172 -1.35 -9.25 -2.70
N GLU A 173 -2.64 -9.48 -2.93
CA GLU A 173 -3.11 -10.76 -3.47
C GLU A 173 -2.58 -11.02 -4.88
N TYR A 174 -2.48 -9.98 -5.73
CA TYR A 174 -1.89 -10.10 -7.05
C TYR A 174 -0.45 -10.63 -6.98
N ILE A 175 0.37 -10.06 -6.08
CA ILE A 175 1.76 -10.49 -5.90
C ILE A 175 1.80 -11.92 -5.36
N LEU A 176 1.07 -12.23 -4.30
CA LEU A 176 1.05 -13.56 -3.68
C LEU A 176 0.49 -14.65 -4.62
N LYS A 177 -0.52 -14.33 -5.43
CA LYS A 177 -1.03 -15.22 -6.49
C LYS A 177 0.03 -15.52 -7.55
N ALA A 178 0.76 -14.48 -7.99
CA ALA A 178 1.82 -14.65 -8.98
C ALA A 178 2.99 -15.50 -8.42
N GLN A 179 3.28 -15.38 -7.13
CA GLN A 179 4.30 -16.16 -6.42
C GLN A 179 3.82 -17.57 -6.01
N GLY A 180 2.53 -17.90 -6.20
CA GLY A 180 1.94 -19.19 -5.82
C GLY A 180 1.83 -19.39 -4.29
N SER A 181 1.84 -18.34 -3.50
CA SER A 181 1.89 -18.40 -2.04
C SER A 181 0.59 -17.99 -1.34
N LEU A 182 -0.39 -17.40 -2.07
CA LEU A 182 -1.59 -16.83 -1.45
C LEU A 182 -2.38 -17.84 -0.60
N ALA A 183 -2.67 -19.03 -1.13
CA ALA A 183 -3.45 -20.04 -0.40
C ALA A 183 -2.76 -20.41 0.92
N ARG A 184 -1.46 -20.69 0.88
CA ARG A 184 -0.65 -20.98 2.07
C ARG A 184 -0.68 -19.82 3.08
N CYS A 185 -0.61 -18.57 2.62
CA CYS A 185 -0.67 -17.39 3.50
C CYS A 185 -2.04 -17.25 4.16
N ILE A 186 -3.13 -17.55 3.45
CA ILE A 186 -4.48 -17.55 4.01
C ILE A 186 -4.61 -18.65 5.07
N ASP A 187 -4.17 -19.88 4.78
CA ASP A 187 -4.21 -20.99 5.73
C ASP A 187 -3.42 -20.68 7.01
N ALA A 188 -2.22 -20.11 6.87
CA ALA A 188 -1.41 -19.68 8.00
C ALA A 188 -2.10 -18.58 8.82
N TYR A 189 -2.68 -17.57 8.14
CA TYR A 189 -3.42 -16.50 8.81
C TYR A 189 -4.61 -17.04 9.63
N LEU A 190 -5.36 -17.98 9.09
CA LEU A 190 -6.50 -18.59 9.78
C LEU A 190 -6.04 -19.45 10.95
N SER A 191 -4.94 -20.18 10.82
CA SER A 191 -4.38 -21.01 11.90
C SER A 191 -3.94 -20.19 13.11
N ASP A 192 -3.34 -19.02 12.88
CA ASP A 192 -2.95 -18.10 13.97
C ASP A 192 -4.15 -17.48 14.70
N HIS A 193 -5.34 -17.47 14.08
CA HIS A 193 -6.57 -16.88 14.63
C HIS A 193 -7.59 -17.93 15.10
N THR A 194 -7.28 -19.23 14.96
CA THR A 194 -8.14 -20.28 15.50
C THR A 194 -7.86 -20.41 17.01
N PRO A 195 -8.88 -20.27 17.89
CA PRO A 195 -8.69 -20.52 19.32
C PRO A 195 -8.19 -21.96 19.50
N THR A 196 -7.11 -22.16 20.24
CA THR A 196 -6.75 -23.48 20.73
C THR A 196 -7.91 -23.94 21.58
N GLU A 197 -8.60 -25.02 21.18
CA GLU A 197 -9.56 -25.69 22.05
C GLU A 197 -8.81 -26.04 23.35
N ASP A 198 -9.15 -25.35 24.43
CA ASP A 198 -8.69 -25.72 25.75
C ASP A 198 -9.12 -27.17 26.02
N LYS A 199 -8.16 -28.08 25.94
CA LYS A 199 -8.34 -29.45 26.43
C LYS A 199 -8.46 -29.38 27.96
N HIS A 200 -9.64 -29.02 28.42
CA HIS A 200 -10.02 -29.32 29.77
C HIS A 200 -10.34 -30.83 29.84
N GLN A 201 -9.35 -31.58 30.27
CA GLN A 201 -9.56 -32.88 30.95
C GLN A 201 -9.59 -32.62 32.46
#